data_ed8b2d807c28209fbd7e91e3114eb3f6
#
_entry.id   ed8b2d807c28209fbd7e91e3114eb3f6
#
_cell.length_a   1.000
_cell.length_b   1.000
_cell.length_c   1.000
_cell.angle_alpha   90.00
_cell.angle_beta   90.00
_cell.angle_gamma   90.00
#
_symmetry.space_group_name_H-M   'P 1'
#
loop_
_entity.id
_entity.type
_entity.pdbx_description
1 polymer ?
#
loop_
_entity_poly.entity_id
_entity_poly.type
_entity_poly.pdbx_seq_one_letter_code
_entity_poly.pdbx_strand_id
1 'polypeptide(L)'
;KPDIIVNEPRMTKTAAAASLHLPIRPKSDLTLFYALARIFIQNQWVDSDFVKNHTNDYDAFATFVESFTLERAALTTGLKESTIMNLAARIHEKTAVSFWWTMGVNQGYQGTRTAQAIINLALLTGNIGRPGTGANSITGQCNAMGSRLFSNTTSLFGGRDFQNQGDREEVAKCLKIPVARIPTKNSLAYDQILKQVDAGKIKGLWIVATNPGHSWIDQSNWLRLVRTKVDFL
;
A
#
# COMPACT_ATOMS: atom_id res chain seq x y z
N LYS A 1 16.24 -22.36 -10.23
CA LYS A 1 16.33 -21.35 -9.16
C LYS A 1 15.50 -20.15 -9.60
N PRO A 2 14.61 -19.59 -8.77
CA PRO A 2 13.86 -18.41 -9.14
C PRO A 2 14.80 -17.22 -9.36
N ASP A 3 14.42 -16.34 -10.27
CA ASP A 3 15.06 -15.04 -10.47
C ASP A 3 14.48 -14.06 -9.44
N ILE A 4 15.30 -13.54 -8.55
CA ILE A 4 14.87 -12.67 -7.44
C ILE A 4 15.39 -11.27 -7.71
N ILE A 5 14.48 -10.31 -7.89
CA ILE A 5 14.80 -8.91 -8.09
C ILE A 5 14.32 -8.12 -6.86
N VAL A 6 15.18 -7.29 -6.31
CA VAL A 6 14.89 -6.53 -5.08
C VAL A 6 15.05 -5.04 -5.34
N ASN A 7 13.96 -4.30 -5.16
CA ASN A 7 13.95 -2.83 -5.11
C ASN A 7 14.11 -2.40 -3.65
N GLU A 8 15.27 -1.93 -3.28
CA GLU A 8 15.59 -1.54 -1.90
C GLU A 8 16.73 -0.51 -1.92
N PRO A 9 16.59 0.65 -1.27
CA PRO A 9 17.66 1.65 -1.23
C PRO A 9 19.00 1.14 -0.67
N ARG A 10 18.94 0.19 0.27
CA ARG A 10 20.10 -0.35 0.96
C ARG A 10 20.42 -1.77 0.53
N MET A 11 21.69 -2.13 0.61
CA MET A 11 22.11 -3.53 0.46
C MET A 11 21.76 -4.32 1.72
N THR A 12 20.48 -4.75 1.80
CA THR A 12 20.00 -5.64 2.87
C THR A 12 20.43 -7.07 2.63
N LYS A 13 20.25 -7.96 3.62
CA LYS A 13 20.52 -9.40 3.45
C LYS A 13 19.70 -9.99 2.29
N THR A 14 18.47 -9.54 2.10
CA THR A 14 17.61 -9.97 0.98
C THR A 14 18.17 -9.46 -0.35
N ALA A 15 18.56 -8.19 -0.42
CA ALA A 15 19.17 -7.61 -1.62
C ALA A 15 20.51 -8.29 -1.99
N ALA A 16 21.32 -8.63 -0.99
CA ALA A 16 22.57 -9.35 -1.20
C ALA A 16 22.39 -10.78 -1.73
N ALA A 17 21.26 -11.42 -1.42
CA ALA A 17 20.89 -12.75 -1.91
C ALA A 17 20.14 -12.74 -3.25
N ALA A 18 19.75 -11.57 -3.74
CA ALA A 18 18.99 -11.41 -4.99
C ALA A 18 19.86 -11.67 -6.24
N SER A 19 19.21 -12.00 -7.34
CA SER A 19 19.82 -12.06 -8.67
C SER A 19 20.12 -10.66 -9.23
N LEU A 20 19.29 -9.67 -8.81
CA LEU A 20 19.43 -8.27 -9.19
C LEU A 20 18.97 -7.38 -8.03
N HIS A 21 19.84 -6.48 -7.59
CA HIS A 21 19.49 -5.41 -6.65
C HIS A 21 19.36 -4.08 -7.40
N LEU A 22 18.26 -3.39 -7.16
CA LEU A 22 17.95 -2.08 -7.71
C LEU A 22 17.94 -1.06 -6.57
N PRO A 23 19.03 -0.34 -6.34
CA PRO A 23 19.15 0.64 -5.25
C PRO A 23 18.43 1.96 -5.61
N ILE A 24 17.11 1.91 -5.62
CA ILE A 24 16.28 3.08 -5.94
C ILE A 24 16.32 4.13 -4.83
N ARG A 25 16.14 5.39 -5.19
CA ARG A 25 15.96 6.45 -4.20
C ARG A 25 14.69 6.20 -3.38
N PRO A 26 14.70 6.45 -2.06
CA PRO A 26 13.51 6.32 -1.23
C PRO A 26 12.31 7.09 -1.80
N LYS A 27 11.13 6.47 -1.77
CA LYS A 27 9.85 7.03 -2.27
C LYS A 27 9.75 7.22 -3.78
N SER A 28 10.65 6.63 -4.56
CA SER A 28 10.60 6.68 -6.03
C SER A 28 9.91 5.49 -6.69
N ASP A 29 9.46 4.52 -5.90
CA ASP A 29 8.82 3.28 -6.34
C ASP A 29 7.67 3.51 -7.32
N LEU A 30 6.78 4.45 -6.99
CA LEU A 30 5.58 4.74 -7.79
C LEU A 30 5.95 5.18 -9.22
N THR A 31 6.96 6.04 -9.36
CA THR A 31 7.44 6.49 -10.66
C THR A 31 8.04 5.33 -11.47
N LEU A 32 8.79 4.44 -10.81
CA LEU A 32 9.33 3.26 -11.45
C LEU A 32 8.21 2.35 -12.00
N PHE A 33 7.21 2.05 -11.18
CA PHE A 33 6.13 1.14 -11.58
C PHE A 33 5.26 1.70 -12.71
N TYR A 34 4.97 3.00 -12.71
CA TYR A 34 4.25 3.63 -13.81
C TYR A 34 5.10 3.67 -15.10
N ALA A 35 6.41 3.88 -14.98
CA ALA A 35 7.30 3.79 -16.15
C ALA A 35 7.37 2.36 -16.71
N LEU A 36 7.41 1.33 -15.86
CA LEU A 36 7.34 -0.06 -16.30
C LEU A 36 6.01 -0.34 -17.01
N ALA A 37 4.89 0.13 -16.48
CA ALA A 37 3.58 0.01 -17.14
C ALA A 37 3.59 0.65 -18.52
N ARG A 38 4.14 1.87 -18.65
CA ARG A 38 4.31 2.54 -19.93
C ARG A 38 5.16 1.72 -20.90
N ILE A 39 6.29 1.19 -20.44
CA ILE A 39 7.18 0.35 -21.26
C ILE A 39 6.42 -0.90 -21.77
N PHE A 40 5.67 -1.58 -20.91
CA PHE A 40 4.88 -2.75 -21.32
C PHE A 40 3.85 -2.39 -22.39
N ILE A 41 3.16 -1.28 -22.22
CA ILE A 41 2.15 -0.81 -23.19
C ILE A 41 2.80 -0.46 -24.53
N GLN A 42 3.89 0.31 -24.52
CA GLN A 42 4.57 0.77 -25.75
C GLN A 42 5.22 -0.37 -26.53
N ASN A 43 5.75 -1.39 -25.85
CA ASN A 43 6.36 -2.54 -26.50
C ASN A 43 5.37 -3.68 -26.79
N GLN A 44 4.07 -3.47 -26.51
CA GLN A 44 3.04 -4.52 -26.65
C GLN A 44 3.32 -5.76 -25.79
N TRP A 45 3.93 -5.57 -24.62
CA TRP A 45 4.23 -6.62 -23.63
C TRP A 45 3.10 -6.80 -22.62
N VAL A 46 1.88 -6.50 -23.04
CA VAL A 46 0.65 -6.61 -22.25
C VAL A 46 -0.07 -7.91 -22.62
N ASP A 47 -0.59 -8.61 -21.63
CA ASP A 47 -1.51 -9.72 -21.85
C ASP A 47 -2.89 -9.16 -22.23
N SER A 48 -3.09 -8.93 -23.53
CA SER A 48 -4.27 -8.26 -24.08
C SER A 48 -5.57 -9.01 -23.80
N ASP A 49 -5.52 -10.35 -23.81
CA ASP A 49 -6.70 -11.18 -23.53
C ASP A 49 -7.10 -11.08 -22.06
N PHE A 50 -6.11 -11.13 -21.15
CA PHE A 50 -6.36 -10.95 -19.74
C PHE A 50 -6.90 -9.55 -19.45
N VAL A 51 -6.26 -8.51 -19.97
CA VAL A 51 -6.67 -7.12 -19.77
C VAL A 51 -8.10 -6.89 -20.26
N LYS A 52 -8.44 -7.35 -21.45
CA LYS A 52 -9.78 -7.19 -22.05
C LYS A 52 -10.88 -7.87 -21.22
N ASN A 53 -10.59 -9.05 -20.65
CA ASN A 53 -11.60 -9.87 -20.00
C ASN A 53 -11.71 -9.65 -18.49
N HIS A 54 -10.67 -9.08 -17.85
CA HIS A 54 -10.54 -9.05 -16.39
C HIS A 54 -10.20 -7.68 -15.80
N THR A 55 -10.11 -6.62 -16.65
CA THR A 55 -9.83 -5.27 -16.16
C THR A 55 -10.79 -4.24 -16.71
N ASN A 56 -10.83 -3.06 -16.10
CA ASN A 56 -11.58 -1.90 -16.57
C ASN A 56 -10.62 -0.73 -16.75
N ASP A 57 -11.05 0.28 -17.53
CA ASP A 57 -10.37 1.56 -17.70
C ASP A 57 -8.92 1.49 -18.22
N TYR A 58 -8.60 0.46 -19.02
CA TYR A 58 -7.26 0.28 -19.58
C TYR A 58 -6.79 1.50 -20.38
N ASP A 59 -7.64 2.05 -21.27
CA ASP A 59 -7.27 3.20 -22.13
C ASP A 59 -6.98 4.45 -21.31
N ALA A 60 -7.77 4.69 -20.25
CA ALA A 60 -7.54 5.80 -19.34
C ALA A 60 -6.23 5.62 -18.56
N PHE A 61 -5.92 4.40 -18.15
CA PHE A 61 -4.66 4.08 -17.49
C PHE A 61 -3.46 4.21 -18.45
N ALA A 62 -3.59 3.73 -19.69
CA ALA A 62 -2.56 3.86 -20.72
C ALA A 62 -2.21 5.34 -20.98
N THR A 63 -3.23 6.19 -21.15
CA THR A 63 -3.07 7.63 -21.28
C THR A 63 -2.41 8.25 -20.05
N PHE A 64 -2.83 7.86 -18.85
CA PHE A 64 -2.26 8.38 -17.60
C PHE A 64 -0.77 8.11 -17.47
N VAL A 65 -0.29 6.92 -17.85
CA VAL A 65 1.13 6.55 -17.71
C VAL A 65 2.04 7.12 -18.79
N GLU A 66 1.52 7.73 -19.84
CA GLU A 66 2.33 8.33 -20.92
C GLU A 66 3.36 9.35 -20.41
N SER A 67 3.01 10.10 -19.39
CA SER A 67 3.90 11.10 -18.78
C SER A 67 5.08 10.51 -17.97
N PHE A 68 5.07 9.21 -17.70
CA PHE A 68 6.12 8.54 -16.93
C PHE A 68 7.19 7.96 -17.86
N THR A 69 7.93 8.84 -18.51
CA THR A 69 8.99 8.48 -19.45
C THR A 69 10.14 7.74 -18.78
N LEU A 70 10.92 7.01 -19.57
CA LEU A 70 12.11 6.30 -19.09
C LEU A 70 13.13 7.27 -18.47
N GLU A 71 13.35 8.41 -19.11
CA GLU A 71 14.19 9.49 -18.60
C GLU A 71 13.70 10.02 -17.23
N ARG A 72 12.40 10.31 -17.11
CA ARG A 72 11.79 10.72 -15.83
C ARG A 72 11.98 9.68 -14.75
N ALA A 73 11.81 8.41 -15.08
CA ALA A 73 12.02 7.32 -14.14
C ALA A 73 13.49 7.21 -13.71
N ALA A 74 14.42 7.29 -14.65
CA ALA A 74 15.86 7.29 -14.35
C ALA A 74 16.26 8.45 -13.44
N LEU A 75 15.81 9.67 -13.76
CA LEU A 75 16.08 10.87 -12.95
C LEU A 75 15.49 10.74 -11.54
N THR A 76 14.27 10.22 -11.41
CA THR A 76 13.58 10.12 -10.12
C THR A 76 14.16 9.00 -9.25
N THR A 77 14.38 7.82 -9.83
CA THR A 77 14.84 6.63 -9.10
C THR A 77 16.35 6.61 -8.84
N GLY A 78 17.11 7.30 -9.67
CA GLY A 78 18.58 7.23 -9.69
C GLY A 78 19.12 5.99 -10.41
N LEU A 79 18.27 5.19 -11.01
CA LEU A 79 18.67 4.06 -11.85
C LEU A 79 19.04 4.54 -13.25
N LYS A 80 19.89 3.78 -13.94
CA LYS A 80 20.14 4.00 -15.36
C LYS A 80 18.92 3.54 -16.18
N GLU A 81 18.63 4.21 -17.28
CA GLU A 81 17.57 3.82 -18.22
C GLU A 81 17.72 2.36 -18.69
N SER A 82 18.94 1.95 -19.01
CA SER A 82 19.23 0.57 -19.39
C SER A 82 18.89 -0.45 -18.30
N THR A 83 19.01 -0.08 -17.03
CA THR A 83 18.64 -0.93 -15.89
C THR A 83 17.13 -1.08 -15.78
N ILE A 84 16.37 0.01 -15.99
CA ILE A 84 14.90 -0.01 -16.00
C ILE A 84 14.38 -0.84 -17.18
N MET A 85 14.94 -0.66 -18.36
CA MET A 85 14.61 -1.48 -19.53
C MET A 85 14.93 -2.97 -19.32
N ASN A 86 16.06 -3.30 -18.72
CA ASN A 86 16.41 -4.67 -18.37
C ASN A 86 15.42 -5.28 -17.37
N LEU A 87 14.98 -4.51 -16.37
CA LEU A 87 13.92 -4.92 -15.43
C LEU A 87 12.62 -5.24 -16.18
N ALA A 88 12.18 -4.37 -17.07
CA ALA A 88 10.97 -4.57 -17.86
C ALA A 88 11.06 -5.83 -18.73
N ALA A 89 12.18 -6.01 -19.44
CA ALA A 89 12.41 -7.19 -20.26
C ALA A 89 12.39 -8.48 -19.43
N ARG A 90 13.08 -8.50 -18.28
CA ARG A 90 13.07 -9.66 -17.37
C ARG A 90 11.67 -10.05 -16.91
N ILE A 91 10.81 -9.06 -16.61
CA ILE A 91 9.42 -9.33 -16.24
C ILE A 91 8.65 -9.93 -17.43
N HIS A 92 8.82 -9.34 -18.62
CA HIS A 92 8.14 -9.80 -19.82
C HIS A 92 8.54 -11.23 -20.24
N GLU A 93 9.83 -11.56 -20.18
CA GLU A 93 10.37 -12.85 -20.62
C GLU A 93 9.96 -14.03 -19.72
N LYS A 94 9.42 -13.79 -18.53
CA LYS A 94 9.05 -14.85 -17.59
C LYS A 94 7.61 -15.30 -17.77
N THR A 95 7.40 -16.61 -17.72
CA THR A 95 6.06 -17.21 -17.77
C THR A 95 5.23 -16.97 -16.53
N ALA A 96 5.88 -16.72 -15.40
CA ALA A 96 5.24 -16.43 -14.12
C ALA A 96 6.07 -15.43 -13.32
N VAL A 97 5.45 -14.35 -12.89
CA VAL A 97 6.03 -13.33 -12.03
C VAL A 97 5.17 -13.12 -10.80
N SER A 98 5.78 -13.10 -9.64
CA SER A 98 5.11 -12.76 -8.39
C SER A 98 5.68 -11.46 -7.83
N PHE A 99 4.84 -10.47 -7.63
CA PHE A 99 5.19 -9.17 -7.07
C PHE A 99 4.94 -9.18 -5.56
N TRP A 100 5.95 -8.83 -4.80
CA TRP A 100 5.90 -8.85 -3.35
C TRP A 100 6.32 -7.52 -2.76
N TRP A 101 5.57 -7.01 -1.81
CA TRP A 101 5.93 -5.79 -1.07
C TRP A 101 5.50 -5.86 0.39
N THR A 102 6.00 -4.96 1.20
CA THR A 102 5.66 -4.87 2.61
C THR A 102 5.63 -3.40 3.07
N MET A 103 6.03 -3.13 4.29
CA MET A 103 5.88 -1.83 4.96
C MET A 103 6.59 -0.67 4.25
N GLY A 104 7.66 -0.90 3.52
CA GLY A 104 8.33 0.14 2.70
C GLY A 104 7.38 0.83 1.72
N VAL A 105 6.45 0.06 1.12
CA VAL A 105 5.37 0.56 0.28
C VAL A 105 4.18 1.02 1.13
N ASN A 106 3.67 0.13 2.02
CA ASN A 106 2.41 0.36 2.73
C ASN A 106 2.45 1.59 3.66
N GLN A 107 3.61 1.91 4.24
CA GLN A 107 3.80 3.08 5.11
C GLN A 107 4.38 4.29 4.38
N GLY A 108 4.51 4.21 3.06
CA GLY A 108 4.96 5.33 2.23
C GLY A 108 3.90 6.43 2.10
N TYR A 109 4.35 7.63 1.75
CA TYR A 109 3.47 8.80 1.52
C TYR A 109 2.32 8.53 0.53
N GLN A 110 2.58 7.73 -0.51
CA GLN A 110 1.59 7.32 -1.51
C GLN A 110 1.40 5.79 -1.50
N GLY A 111 1.41 5.17 -0.33
CA GLY A 111 1.41 3.72 -0.18
C GLY A 111 0.29 3.02 -0.94
N THR A 112 -0.95 3.51 -0.85
CA THR A 112 -2.10 2.98 -1.60
C THR A 112 -1.87 3.03 -3.11
N ARG A 113 -1.42 4.17 -3.64
CA ARG A 113 -1.14 4.32 -5.08
C ARG A 113 0.01 3.43 -5.54
N THR A 114 1.04 3.29 -4.73
CA THR A 114 2.18 2.42 -5.03
C THR A 114 1.75 0.95 -5.05
N ALA A 115 0.94 0.52 -4.08
CA ALA A 115 0.37 -0.82 -4.09
C ALA A 115 -0.54 -1.06 -5.32
N GLN A 116 -1.39 -0.09 -5.68
CA GLN A 116 -2.19 -0.15 -6.90
C GLN A 116 -1.32 -0.25 -8.16
N ALA A 117 -0.21 0.51 -8.24
CA ALA A 117 0.69 0.44 -9.38
C ALA A 117 1.34 -0.95 -9.51
N ILE A 118 1.71 -1.60 -8.40
CA ILE A 118 2.20 -2.98 -8.40
C ILE A 118 1.11 -3.95 -8.88
N ILE A 119 -0.10 -3.81 -8.39
CA ILE A 119 -1.25 -4.62 -8.83
C ILE A 119 -1.50 -4.42 -10.32
N ASN A 120 -1.44 -3.17 -10.81
CA ASN A 120 -1.62 -2.89 -12.24
C ASN A 120 -0.55 -3.56 -13.11
N LEU A 121 0.72 -3.66 -12.66
CA LEU A 121 1.74 -4.42 -13.39
C LEU A 121 1.38 -5.91 -13.46
N ALA A 122 0.88 -6.48 -12.37
CA ALA A 122 0.43 -7.88 -12.37
C ALA A 122 -0.76 -8.10 -13.31
N LEU A 123 -1.71 -7.17 -13.34
CA LEU A 123 -2.87 -7.21 -14.25
C LEU A 123 -2.44 -7.05 -15.72
N LEU A 124 -1.61 -6.05 -16.04
CA LEU A 124 -1.12 -5.82 -17.39
C LEU A 124 -0.41 -7.04 -18.00
N THR A 125 0.30 -7.78 -17.16
CA THR A 125 1.12 -8.92 -17.59
C THR A 125 0.46 -10.28 -17.36
N GLY A 126 -0.85 -10.31 -16.99
CA GLY A 126 -1.59 -11.54 -16.70
C GLY A 126 -1.01 -12.37 -15.54
N ASN A 127 -0.22 -11.74 -14.66
CA ASN A 127 0.45 -12.39 -13.55
C ASN A 127 -0.39 -12.37 -12.27
N ILE A 128 -1.65 -12.82 -12.39
CA ILE A 128 -2.58 -12.95 -11.27
C ILE A 128 -3.50 -14.16 -11.49
N GLY A 129 -3.92 -14.82 -10.41
CA GLY A 129 -4.85 -15.97 -10.49
C GLY A 129 -4.25 -17.27 -11.04
N ARG A 130 -2.96 -17.35 -11.27
CA ARG A 130 -2.24 -18.54 -11.73
C ARG A 130 -1.18 -18.99 -10.72
N PRO A 131 -0.84 -20.28 -10.62
CA PRO A 131 0.24 -20.75 -9.77
C PRO A 131 1.57 -20.03 -10.04
N GLY A 132 2.25 -19.56 -9.00
CA GLY A 132 3.52 -18.85 -9.09
C GLY A 132 3.40 -17.36 -9.45
N THR A 133 2.19 -16.83 -9.62
CA THR A 133 1.94 -15.41 -9.92
C THR A 133 1.24 -14.72 -8.75
N GLY A 134 1.15 -13.40 -8.80
CA GLY A 134 0.36 -12.61 -7.86
C GLY A 134 0.96 -11.26 -7.50
N ALA A 135 0.11 -10.45 -6.89
CA ALA A 135 0.45 -9.17 -6.26
C ALA A 135 0.23 -9.31 -4.75
N ASN A 136 1.31 -9.46 -3.99
CA ASN A 136 1.26 -9.94 -2.61
C ASN A 136 1.79 -8.90 -1.63
N SER A 137 0.89 -8.34 -0.82
CA SER A 137 1.28 -7.52 0.33
C SER A 137 1.64 -8.45 1.50
N ILE A 138 2.93 -8.48 1.84
CA ILE A 138 3.45 -9.34 2.92
C ILE A 138 3.62 -8.49 4.16
N THR A 139 2.73 -8.70 5.12
CA THR A 139 2.82 -8.00 6.41
C THR A 139 3.64 -8.81 7.42
N GLY A 140 4.36 -8.11 8.30
CA GLY A 140 5.15 -8.74 9.35
C GLY A 140 4.34 -9.12 10.60
N GLN A 141 3.18 -8.48 10.80
CA GLN A 141 2.33 -8.75 11.96
C GLN A 141 1.62 -10.10 11.82
N CYS A 142 1.57 -10.84 12.94
CA CYS A 142 0.80 -12.08 13.00
C CYS A 142 -0.68 -11.79 12.82
N ASN A 143 -1.35 -12.56 11.98
CA ASN A 143 -2.80 -12.50 11.79
C ASN A 143 -3.34 -11.07 11.50
N ALA A 144 -2.64 -10.28 10.70
CA ALA A 144 -3.08 -8.93 10.35
C ALA A 144 -4.46 -8.90 9.68
N MET A 145 -4.80 -9.92 8.89
CA MET A 145 -6.13 -10.04 8.29
C MET A 145 -7.20 -10.31 9.33
N GLY A 146 -6.98 -11.23 10.27
CA GLY A 146 -7.92 -11.51 11.35
C GLY A 146 -8.12 -10.29 12.25
N SER A 147 -7.06 -9.57 12.60
CA SER A 147 -7.19 -8.37 13.42
C SER A 147 -7.99 -7.25 12.75
N ARG A 148 -7.97 -7.16 11.42
CA ARG A 148 -8.84 -6.23 10.68
C ARG A 148 -10.32 -6.59 10.80
N LEU A 149 -10.65 -7.86 10.84
CA LEU A 149 -12.04 -8.33 11.09
C LEU A 149 -12.51 -7.95 12.50
N PHE A 150 -11.58 -7.79 13.45
CA PHE A 150 -11.87 -7.31 14.81
C PHE A 150 -11.75 -5.79 14.96
N SER A 151 -11.84 -5.05 13.86
CA SER A 151 -11.91 -3.58 13.88
C SER A 151 -10.66 -2.88 14.44
N ASN A 152 -9.46 -3.38 14.11
CA ASN A 152 -8.22 -2.64 14.38
C ASN A 152 -7.96 -1.50 13.36
N THR A 153 -8.97 -1.18 12.55
CA THR A 153 -8.99 -0.09 11.57
C THR A 153 -10.14 0.87 11.89
N THR A 154 -10.55 1.67 10.95
CA THR A 154 -11.65 2.62 11.12
C THR A 154 -13.05 2.04 10.81
N SER A 155 -13.15 0.78 10.43
CA SER A 155 -14.41 0.09 10.12
C SER A 155 -15.01 -0.64 11.32
N LEU A 156 -16.25 -1.05 11.21
CA LEU A 156 -16.94 -1.88 12.20
C LEU A 156 -16.53 -3.36 12.07
N PHE A 157 -16.80 -4.18 13.07
CA PHE A 157 -16.49 -5.62 13.10
C PHE A 157 -16.91 -6.36 11.83
N GLY A 158 -16.06 -7.28 11.36
CA GLY A 158 -16.34 -8.13 10.23
C GLY A 158 -16.39 -7.41 8.89
N GLY A 159 -15.71 -6.27 8.77
CA GLY A 159 -15.74 -5.44 7.57
C GLY A 159 -17.05 -4.67 7.37
N ARG A 160 -17.89 -4.59 8.39
CA ARG A 160 -19.15 -3.87 8.40
C ARG A 160 -18.94 -2.35 8.47
N ASP A 161 -19.98 -1.60 8.08
CA ASP A 161 -19.96 -0.15 8.04
C ASP A 161 -20.75 0.47 9.20
N PHE A 162 -20.14 1.40 9.91
CA PHE A 162 -20.81 2.22 10.93
C PHE A 162 -21.98 3.02 10.38
N GLN A 163 -21.98 3.40 9.12
CA GLN A 163 -23.04 4.18 8.48
C GLN A 163 -24.25 3.31 8.09
N ASN A 164 -24.06 1.99 7.95
CA ASN A 164 -25.13 1.06 7.63
C ASN A 164 -25.90 0.66 8.92
N GLN A 165 -27.19 0.93 8.96
CA GLN A 165 -28.03 0.61 10.13
C GLN A 165 -28.12 -0.91 10.38
N GLY A 166 -28.33 -1.70 9.34
CA GLY A 166 -28.39 -3.16 9.46
C GLY A 166 -27.12 -3.78 10.03
N ASP A 167 -25.96 -3.27 9.58
CA ASP A 167 -24.65 -3.69 10.09
C ASP A 167 -24.50 -3.39 11.58
N ARG A 168 -24.94 -2.20 12.02
CA ARG A 168 -24.92 -1.84 13.45
C ARG A 168 -25.87 -2.69 14.29
N GLU A 169 -27.06 -2.99 13.77
CA GLU A 169 -28.04 -3.83 14.45
C GLU A 169 -27.52 -5.26 14.62
N GLU A 170 -26.88 -5.80 13.59
CA GLU A 170 -26.28 -7.15 13.64
C GLU A 170 -25.14 -7.21 14.67
N VAL A 171 -24.25 -6.21 14.67
CA VAL A 171 -23.16 -6.13 15.65
C VAL A 171 -23.70 -5.91 17.06
N ALA A 172 -24.71 -5.06 17.24
CA ALA A 172 -25.36 -4.84 18.53
C ALA A 172 -25.97 -6.12 19.09
N LYS A 173 -26.63 -6.91 18.25
CA LYS A 173 -27.19 -8.22 18.59
C LYS A 173 -26.08 -9.19 19.02
N CYS A 174 -24.99 -9.25 18.27
CA CYS A 174 -23.82 -10.10 18.57
C CYS A 174 -23.19 -9.73 19.92
N LEU A 175 -22.99 -8.43 20.18
CA LEU A 175 -22.39 -7.92 21.41
C LEU A 175 -23.39 -7.84 22.60
N LYS A 176 -24.68 -8.12 22.36
CA LYS A 176 -25.76 -8.01 23.36
C LYS A 176 -25.84 -6.62 24.00
N ILE A 177 -25.71 -5.59 23.18
CA ILE A 177 -25.82 -4.17 23.61
C ILE A 177 -26.89 -3.44 22.81
N PRO A 178 -27.46 -2.33 23.32
CA PRO A 178 -28.35 -1.49 22.53
C PRO A 178 -27.63 -0.90 21.29
N VAL A 179 -28.29 -0.90 20.14
CA VAL A 179 -27.72 -0.38 18.87
C VAL A 179 -27.32 1.11 19.00
N ALA A 180 -27.99 1.88 19.85
CA ALA A 180 -27.68 3.27 20.12
C ALA A 180 -26.27 3.48 20.73
N ARG A 181 -25.65 2.43 21.28
CA ARG A 181 -24.27 2.47 21.78
C ARG A 181 -23.21 2.31 20.67
N ILE A 182 -23.62 1.90 19.48
CA ILE A 182 -22.71 1.81 18.34
C ILE A 182 -22.73 3.14 17.58
N PRO A 183 -21.58 3.78 17.38
CA PRO A 183 -21.50 5.03 16.63
C PRO A 183 -22.09 4.91 15.22
N THR A 184 -22.58 6.01 14.68
CA THR A 184 -23.08 6.11 13.29
C THR A 184 -22.04 6.63 12.30
N LYS A 185 -20.81 6.85 12.78
CA LYS A 185 -19.69 7.36 11.99
C LYS A 185 -18.46 6.50 12.27
N ASN A 186 -17.62 6.38 11.26
CA ASN A 186 -16.33 5.71 11.39
C ASN A 186 -15.47 6.34 12.48
N SER A 187 -14.60 5.54 13.09
CA SER A 187 -13.61 6.03 14.02
C SER A 187 -12.60 6.96 13.31
N LEU A 188 -11.93 7.78 14.09
CA LEU A 188 -10.96 8.74 13.56
C LEU A 188 -9.69 8.02 13.08
N ALA A 189 -9.17 8.42 11.92
CA ALA A 189 -7.81 8.09 11.50
C ALA A 189 -6.78 8.87 12.34
N TYR A 190 -5.51 8.44 12.32
CA TYR A 190 -4.49 9.01 13.21
C TYR A 190 -4.29 10.53 13.06
N ASP A 191 -4.34 11.06 11.85
CA ASP A 191 -4.24 12.50 11.59
C ASP A 191 -5.46 13.26 12.11
N GLN A 192 -6.63 12.66 12.04
CA GLN A 192 -7.86 13.20 12.60
C GLN A 192 -7.83 13.19 14.14
N ILE A 193 -7.25 12.16 14.76
CA ILE A 193 -7.05 12.11 16.21
C ILE A 193 -6.22 13.32 16.65
N LEU A 194 -5.09 13.61 15.99
CA LEU A 194 -4.24 14.76 16.32
C LEU A 194 -4.98 16.09 16.18
N LYS A 195 -5.76 16.25 15.12
CA LYS A 195 -6.60 17.45 14.94
C LYS A 195 -7.63 17.62 16.06
N GLN A 196 -8.23 16.53 16.55
CA GLN A 196 -9.17 16.58 17.67
C GLN A 196 -8.48 16.81 19.01
N VAL A 197 -7.26 16.34 19.22
CA VAL A 197 -6.41 16.67 20.36
C VAL A 197 -6.08 18.17 20.36
N ASP A 198 -5.64 18.71 19.21
CA ASP A 198 -5.30 20.14 19.09
C ASP A 198 -6.55 21.04 19.33
N ALA A 199 -7.71 20.61 18.85
CA ALA A 199 -8.99 21.27 19.10
C ALA A 199 -9.52 21.09 20.55
N GLY A 200 -8.81 20.36 21.40
CA GLY A 200 -9.19 20.11 22.79
C GLY A 200 -10.39 19.17 22.99
N LYS A 201 -10.80 18.45 21.93
CA LYS A 201 -11.93 17.50 21.99
C LYS A 201 -11.52 16.12 22.49
N ILE A 202 -10.25 15.75 22.33
CA ILE A 202 -9.65 14.53 22.89
C ILE A 202 -8.68 14.97 23.98
N LYS A 203 -8.93 14.52 25.19
CA LYS A 203 -8.15 14.86 26.39
C LYS A 203 -7.35 13.70 26.95
N GLY A 204 -7.71 12.47 26.60
CA GLY A 204 -7.03 11.26 26.99
C GLY A 204 -6.67 10.40 25.81
N LEU A 205 -5.48 9.79 25.84
CA LEU A 205 -5.03 8.81 24.86
C LEU A 205 -4.56 7.56 25.57
N TRP A 206 -5.01 6.41 25.10
CA TRP A 206 -4.49 5.12 25.51
C TRP A 206 -3.81 4.44 24.33
N ILE A 207 -2.51 4.26 24.45
CA ILE A 207 -1.66 3.73 23.38
C ILE A 207 -1.26 2.30 23.74
N VAL A 208 -1.56 1.35 22.86
CA VAL A 208 -1.29 -0.07 23.05
C VAL A 208 -0.48 -0.62 21.89
N ALA A 209 0.66 -1.26 22.22
CA ALA A 209 1.52 -2.00 21.30
C ALA A 209 2.06 -1.20 20.09
N THR A 210 2.15 0.13 20.20
CA THR A 210 2.72 1.02 19.17
C THR A 210 3.44 2.19 19.84
N ASN A 211 4.24 2.93 19.05
CA ASN A 211 4.92 4.14 19.53
C ASN A 211 4.69 5.30 18.56
N PRO A 212 3.59 6.06 18.71
CA PRO A 212 3.28 7.20 17.82
C PRO A 212 4.35 8.29 17.87
N GLY A 213 5.00 8.48 19.00
CA GLY A 213 6.11 9.45 19.15
C GLY A 213 7.32 9.15 18.28
N HIS A 214 7.43 7.91 17.78
CA HIS A 214 8.49 7.50 16.86
C HIS A 214 7.99 7.24 15.44
N SER A 215 6.80 6.70 15.28
CA SER A 215 6.31 6.17 14.00
C SER A 215 5.35 7.09 13.25
N TRP A 216 4.74 8.09 13.91
CA TRP A 216 3.81 8.99 13.24
C TRP A 216 4.52 10.09 12.47
N ILE A 217 3.83 10.60 11.44
CA ILE A 217 4.28 11.77 10.68
C ILE A 217 4.24 12.98 11.61
N ASP A 218 5.22 13.90 11.47
CA ASP A 218 5.34 15.11 12.27
C ASP A 218 5.46 14.81 13.78
N GLN A 219 6.52 14.15 14.14
CA GLN A 219 6.84 13.80 15.54
C GLN A 219 6.92 15.02 16.46
N SER A 220 7.40 16.16 15.94
CA SER A 220 7.47 17.40 16.73
C SER A 220 6.10 17.89 17.14
N ASN A 221 5.14 17.87 16.23
CA ASN A 221 3.76 18.24 16.53
C ASN A 221 3.10 17.23 17.47
N TRP A 222 3.34 15.92 17.28
CA TRP A 222 2.90 14.90 18.21
C TRP A 222 3.37 15.18 19.65
N LEU A 223 4.67 15.40 19.83
CA LEU A 223 5.25 15.68 21.16
C LEU A 223 4.68 16.95 21.78
N ARG A 224 4.52 18.00 20.98
CA ARG A 224 3.90 19.26 21.44
C ARG A 224 2.48 19.01 21.93
N LEU A 225 1.64 18.34 21.15
CA LEU A 225 0.23 18.11 21.48
C LEU A 225 0.08 17.24 22.73
N VAL A 226 0.83 16.16 22.84
CA VAL A 226 0.75 15.26 23.99
C VAL A 226 1.16 15.98 25.28
N ARG A 227 2.19 16.83 25.24
CA ARG A 227 2.66 17.58 26.41
C ARG A 227 1.76 18.72 26.84
N THR A 228 1.00 19.31 25.91
CA THR A 228 0.27 20.59 26.16
C THR A 228 -1.24 20.47 26.12
N LYS A 229 -1.78 19.39 25.54
CA LYS A 229 -3.22 19.26 25.26
C LYS A 229 -3.84 17.97 25.81
N VAL A 230 -3.03 16.99 26.17
CA VAL A 230 -3.51 15.70 26.70
C VAL A 230 -3.36 15.69 28.21
N ASP A 231 -4.48 15.44 28.90
CA ASP A 231 -4.53 15.38 30.36
C ASP A 231 -4.16 13.98 30.88
N PHE A 232 -4.32 12.95 30.02
CA PHE A 232 -4.02 11.54 30.35
C PHE A 232 -3.38 10.83 29.13
N LEU A 233 -2.23 10.19 29.36
CA LEU A 233 -1.50 9.37 28.38
C LEU A 233 -1.14 8.02 29.01
#